data_87dc147ab506a2892fc2c3bedac998fe
#
_entry.id   87dc147ab506a2892fc2c3bedac998fe
#
_cell.length_a   1.000
_cell.length_b   1.000
_cell.length_c   1.000
_cell.angle_alpha   90.00
_cell.angle_beta   90.00
_cell.angle_gamma   90.00
#
_symmetry.space_group_name_H-M   'P 1'
#
loop_
_entity.id
_entity.type
_entity.pdbx_description
1 polymer ?
#
loop_
_entity_poly.entity_id
_entity_poly.type
_entity_poly.pdbx_seq_one_letter_code
_entity_poly.pdbx_strand_id
1 'polypeptide(L)' 'MFNFLKKKTEVEKLEIKYKKLLEASYKLSHTNRKESDNKMAEAEEVLKQIEVIKANQKS' A
#
# COMPACT_ATOMS: atom_id res chain seq x y z
N MET A 1 -13.04 -17.51 -11.51
CA MET A 1 -12.67 -16.54 -12.54
C MET A 1 -12.85 -15.11 -12.10
N PHE A 2 -14.02 -14.78 -11.62
CA PHE A 2 -14.27 -13.44 -11.12
C PHE A 2 -13.44 -13.09 -9.90
N ASN A 3 -13.18 -14.09 -9.06
CA ASN A 3 -12.36 -13.86 -7.86
C ASN A 3 -10.94 -13.44 -8.22
N PHE A 4 -10.43 -13.98 -9.31
CA PHE A 4 -9.10 -13.66 -9.79
C PHE A 4 -9.02 -12.19 -10.22
N LEU A 5 -10.00 -11.74 -11.00
CA LEU A 5 -10.07 -10.34 -11.42
C LEU A 5 -10.25 -9.41 -10.24
N LYS A 6 -11.06 -9.84 -9.28
CA LYS A 6 -11.31 -9.04 -8.10
C LYS A 6 -10.04 -8.84 -7.28
N LYS A 7 -9.25 -9.91 -7.13
CA LYS A 7 -8.00 -9.82 -6.39
C LYS A 7 -7.01 -8.90 -7.08
N LYS A 8 -6.95 -8.97 -8.40
CA LYS A 8 -6.07 -8.09 -9.15
C LYS A 8 -6.47 -6.64 -8.97
N THR A 9 -7.78 -6.36 -8.98
CA THR A 9 -8.27 -5.01 -8.77
C THR A 9 -7.92 -4.52 -7.38
N GLU A 10 -8.03 -5.38 -6.36
CA GLU A 10 -7.67 -5.02 -5.02
C GLU A 10 -6.20 -4.67 -4.91
N VAL A 11 -5.33 -5.46 -5.53
CA VAL A 11 -3.90 -5.18 -5.53
C VAL A 11 -3.62 -3.85 -6.19
N GLU A 12 -4.27 -3.57 -7.31
CA GLU A 12 -4.06 -2.30 -7.99
C GLU A 12 -4.46 -1.11 -7.11
N LYS A 13 -5.59 -1.23 -6.43
CA LYS A 13 -6.03 -0.18 -5.50
C LYS A 13 -5.06 0.00 -4.35
N LEU A 14 -4.58 -1.10 -3.81
CA LEU A 14 -3.61 -1.04 -2.72
C LEU A 14 -2.29 -0.43 -3.18
N GLU A 15 -1.87 -0.74 -4.40
CA GLU A 15 -0.64 -0.16 -4.94
C GLU A 15 -0.76 1.35 -5.10
N ILE A 16 -1.90 1.83 -5.54
CA ILE A 16 -2.14 3.26 -5.65
C ILE A 16 -2.12 3.89 -4.26
N LYS A 17 -2.77 3.26 -3.30
CA LYS A 17 -2.78 3.75 -1.93
C LYS A 17 -1.38 3.79 -1.35
N TYR A 18 -0.59 2.74 -1.60
CA TYR A 18 0.78 2.67 -1.15
C TYR A 18 1.60 3.84 -1.68
N LYS A 19 1.50 4.10 -2.98
CA LYS A 19 2.23 5.22 -3.59
C LYS A 19 1.83 6.55 -2.99
N LYS A 20 0.53 6.75 -2.77
CA LYS A 20 0.04 7.99 -2.17
C LYS A 20 0.56 8.17 -0.76
N LEU A 21 0.61 7.10 0.01
CA LEU A 21 1.14 7.17 1.36
C LEU A 21 2.63 7.48 1.37
N LEU A 22 3.38 6.90 0.44
CA LEU A 22 4.80 7.21 0.32
C LEU A 22 5.01 8.68 -0.05
N GLU A 23 4.22 9.20 -0.98
CA GLU A 23 4.32 10.61 -1.36
C GLU A 23 3.98 11.51 -0.19
N ALA A 24 2.93 11.19 0.54
CA ALA A 24 2.54 11.97 1.70
C ALA A 24 3.65 11.95 2.76
N SER A 25 4.21 10.76 2.99
CA SER A 25 5.31 10.63 3.95
C SER A 25 6.49 11.51 3.52
N TYR A 26 6.82 11.46 2.24
CA TYR A 26 7.95 12.22 1.71
C TYR A 26 7.74 13.73 1.90
N LYS A 27 6.54 14.21 1.56
CA LYS A 27 6.23 15.63 1.72
C LYS A 27 6.25 16.04 3.18
N LEU A 28 5.69 15.22 4.05
CA LEU A 28 5.64 15.53 5.47
C LEU A 28 7.00 15.46 6.14
N SER A 29 7.93 14.74 5.55
CA SER A 29 9.27 14.61 6.13
C SER A 29 9.97 15.96 6.27
N HIS A 30 9.55 16.95 5.49
CA HIS A 30 10.13 18.29 5.54
C HIS A 30 9.41 19.21 6.51
N THR A 31 8.16 18.90 6.86
CA THR A 31 7.35 19.78 7.69
C THR A 31 6.91 19.12 8.98
N ASN A 32 6.57 17.84 8.95
CA ASN A 32 6.08 17.15 10.14
C ASN A 32 6.57 15.72 10.12
N ARG A 33 7.69 15.51 10.79
CA ARG A 33 8.35 14.22 10.81
C ARG A 33 7.51 13.12 11.47
N LYS A 34 6.78 13.49 12.50
CA LYS A 34 5.95 12.53 13.22
C LYS A 34 4.86 11.97 12.31
N GLU A 35 4.19 12.84 11.57
CA GLU A 35 3.17 12.40 10.64
C GLU A 35 3.77 11.65 9.46
N SER A 36 4.97 12.05 9.04
CA SER A 36 5.69 11.33 8.01
C SER A 36 5.90 9.88 8.41
N ASP A 37 6.36 9.66 9.64
CA ASP A 37 6.57 8.31 10.15
C ASP A 37 5.27 7.52 10.19
N ASN A 38 4.17 8.18 10.58
CA ASN A 38 2.86 7.53 10.61
C ASN A 38 2.43 7.09 9.22
N LYS A 39 2.65 7.94 8.22
CA LYS A 39 2.31 7.60 6.85
C LYS A 39 3.16 6.46 6.32
N MET A 40 4.43 6.44 6.70
CA MET A 40 5.32 5.35 6.30
C MET A 40 4.85 4.03 6.91
N ALA A 41 4.43 4.04 8.17
CA ALA A 41 3.93 2.84 8.82
C ALA A 41 2.67 2.33 8.12
N GLU A 42 1.78 3.25 7.73
CA GLU A 42 0.59 2.86 6.98
C GLU A 42 0.95 2.27 5.63
N ALA A 43 1.94 2.85 4.95
CA ALA A 43 2.39 2.33 3.68
C ALA A 43 2.93 0.91 3.82
N GLU A 44 3.68 0.64 4.86
CA GLU A 44 4.20 -0.71 5.11
C GLU A 44 3.07 -1.70 5.35
N GLU A 45 2.02 -1.28 6.05
CA GLU A 45 0.85 -2.13 6.24
C GLU A 45 0.20 -2.48 4.92
N VAL A 46 0.04 -1.48 4.06
CA VAL A 46 -0.54 -1.71 2.74
C VAL A 46 0.34 -2.66 1.93
N LEU A 47 1.65 -2.48 2.00
CA LEU A 47 2.57 -3.36 1.30
C LEU A 47 2.42 -4.81 1.75
N LYS A 48 2.27 -5.02 3.05
CA LYS A 48 2.06 -6.38 3.57
C LYS A 48 0.78 -6.99 3.01
N GLN A 49 -0.27 -6.20 2.92
CA GLN A 49 -1.52 -6.68 2.35
C GLN A 49 -1.34 -7.08 0.89
N ILE A 50 -0.60 -6.27 0.13
CA ILE A 50 -0.32 -6.59 -1.25
C ILE A 50 0.44 -7.91 -1.35
N GLU A 51 1.44 -8.09 -0.52
CA GLU A 51 2.25 -9.30 -0.54
C GLU A 51 1.42 -10.55 -0.21
N VAL A 52 0.51 -10.43 0.75
CA VAL A 52 -0.36 -11.55 1.10
C VAL A 52 -1.25 -11.93 -0.06
N ILE A 53 -1.84 -10.93 -0.73
CA ILE A 53 -2.72 -11.20 -1.86
C ILE A 53 -1.95 -11.85 -3.00
N LYS A 54 -0.76 -11.33 -3.31
CA LYS A 54 0.06 -11.88 -4.38
C LYS A 54 0.48 -13.31 -4.08
N ALA A 55 0.83 -13.59 -2.83
CA ALA A 55 1.19 -14.93 -2.43
C ALA A 55 0.02 -15.90 -2.63
N ASN A 56 -1.19 -15.45 -2.31
CA ASN A 56 -2.38 -16.28 -2.50
C ASN A 56 -2.67 -16.52 -3.97
N GLN A 57 -2.34 -15.56 -4.82
CA GLN A 57 -2.57 -15.72 -6.26
C GLN A 57 -1.65 -16.75 -6.89
N LYS A 58 -0.48 -16.94 -6.31
CA LYS A 58 0.49 -17.88 -6.86
C LYS A 58 0.06 -19.34 -6.68
N SER A 59 -0.73 -19.62 -5.68
CA SER A 59 -1.19 -20.99 -5.45
C SER A 59 -2.47 -21.25 -6.23
#